data_474ee4f4f8f726e2c838be03a6bbed6e
#
_entry.id   474ee4f4f8f726e2c838be03a6bbed6e
#
_cell.length_a   1.000
_cell.length_b   1.000
_cell.length_c   1.000
_cell.angle_alpha   90.00
_cell.angle_beta   90.00
_cell.angle_gamma   90.00
#
_symmetry.space_group_name_H-M   'P 1'
#
loop_
_entity.id
_entity.type
_entity.pdbx_description
1 polymer ?
#
loop_
_entity_poly.entity_id
_entity_poly.type
_entity_poly.pdbx_seq_one_letter_code
_entity_poly.pdbx_strand_id
1 'polypeptide(L)'
;MEHKKVNFLHSVRLKMLLAMAFFAFVTGGFACALFISSTKEEIGSVTRGYMRDLSRAYGVMLDNELDTDGDDALSGEHLASILAGVQVEGVESSYIYVVSGDGTMLYHPTADKIGKPVENKAVSDAVAKIAKGEKVENEVVKYEFEGADKYAGIYVNDTQDFIMVVTADYDDVFSSIRKVEGKIGIIVLLELLIVVTIGSAFAHIIVKPMNE
;
A
#
# COMPACT_ATOMS: atom_id res chain seq x y z
N MET A 1 26.69 -19.49 -60.58
CA MET A 1 26.89 -18.60 -59.43
C MET A 1 25.91 -19.02 -58.36
N GLU A 2 26.42 -19.73 -57.41
CA GLU A 2 25.57 -20.25 -56.28
C GLU A 2 25.39 -19.13 -55.26
N HIS A 3 24.18 -18.58 -55.16
CA HIS A 3 23.84 -17.62 -54.15
C HIS A 3 23.85 -18.32 -52.77
N LYS A 4 24.97 -18.19 -52.04
CA LYS A 4 25.08 -18.60 -50.64
C LYS A 4 24.00 -17.89 -49.83
N LYS A 5 22.92 -18.58 -49.47
CA LYS A 5 21.90 -18.08 -48.55
C LYS A 5 22.61 -17.73 -47.25
N VAL A 6 22.90 -16.44 -47.04
CA VAL A 6 23.40 -15.95 -45.76
C VAL A 6 22.29 -16.24 -44.71
N ASN A 7 22.60 -17.12 -43.79
CA ASN A 7 21.66 -17.45 -42.70
C ASN A 7 21.33 -16.16 -41.96
N PHE A 8 20.07 -15.70 -42.01
CA PHE A 8 19.59 -14.44 -41.45
C PHE A 8 20.02 -14.25 -39.98
N LEU A 9 20.08 -15.37 -39.23
CA LEU A 9 20.55 -15.41 -37.83
C LEU A 9 22.03 -15.06 -37.62
N HIS A 10 22.85 -15.10 -38.69
CA HIS A 10 24.27 -14.74 -38.63
C HIS A 10 24.55 -13.31 -39.07
N SER A 11 23.53 -12.56 -39.47
CA SER A 11 23.67 -11.17 -39.86
C SER A 11 24.12 -10.30 -38.68
N VAL A 12 25.18 -9.52 -38.87
CA VAL A 12 25.67 -8.55 -37.88
C VAL A 12 24.55 -7.57 -37.46
N ARG A 13 23.68 -7.19 -38.42
CA ARG A 13 22.54 -6.33 -38.15
C ARG A 13 21.59 -6.92 -37.10
N LEU A 14 21.23 -8.19 -37.28
CA LEU A 14 20.33 -8.86 -36.32
C LEU A 14 20.96 -8.97 -34.92
N LYS A 15 22.26 -9.31 -34.86
CA LYS A 15 22.98 -9.38 -33.57
C LYS A 15 23.02 -8.03 -32.85
N MET A 16 23.25 -6.95 -33.57
CA MET A 16 23.22 -5.59 -33.03
C MET A 16 21.83 -5.21 -32.52
N LEU A 17 20.78 -5.47 -33.31
CA LEU A 17 19.40 -5.20 -32.90
C LEU A 17 19.00 -6.00 -31.66
N LEU A 18 19.35 -7.28 -31.61
CA LEU A 18 19.08 -8.11 -30.44
C LEU A 18 19.85 -7.64 -29.21
N ALA A 19 21.11 -7.24 -29.35
CA ALA A 19 21.90 -6.69 -28.26
C ALA A 19 21.30 -5.37 -27.72
N MET A 20 20.90 -4.47 -28.62
CA MET A 20 20.25 -3.21 -28.24
C MET A 20 18.90 -3.44 -27.57
N ALA A 21 18.06 -4.32 -28.12
CA ALA A 21 16.77 -4.68 -27.54
C ALA A 21 16.91 -5.35 -26.16
N PHE A 22 17.88 -6.23 -26.01
CA PHE A 22 18.20 -6.87 -24.74
C PHE A 22 18.66 -5.84 -23.70
N PHE A 23 19.55 -4.94 -24.08
CA PHE A 23 20.03 -3.89 -23.16
C PHE A 23 18.90 -2.95 -22.73
N ALA A 24 18.05 -2.50 -23.66
CA ALA A 24 16.90 -1.68 -23.37
C ALA A 24 15.91 -2.41 -22.44
N PHE A 25 15.61 -3.67 -22.71
CA PHE A 25 14.73 -4.48 -21.86
C PHE A 25 15.27 -4.62 -20.44
N VAL A 26 16.56 -4.87 -20.27
CA VAL A 26 17.18 -5.00 -18.94
C VAL A 26 17.19 -3.68 -18.21
N THR A 27 17.59 -2.59 -18.87
CA THR A 27 17.65 -1.26 -18.23
C THR A 27 16.28 -0.71 -17.92
N GLY A 28 15.32 -0.81 -18.84
CA GLY A 28 13.93 -0.38 -18.66
C GLY A 28 13.23 -1.20 -17.57
N GLY A 29 13.37 -2.53 -17.61
CA GLY A 29 12.80 -3.41 -16.59
C GLY A 29 13.37 -3.14 -15.19
N PHE A 30 14.67 -2.91 -15.08
CA PHE A 30 15.31 -2.55 -13.81
C PHE A 30 14.84 -1.19 -13.29
N ALA A 31 14.77 -0.18 -14.16
CA ALA A 31 14.27 1.14 -13.79
C ALA A 31 12.80 1.09 -13.31
N CYS A 32 11.95 0.33 -14.01
CA CYS A 32 10.57 0.12 -13.60
C CYS A 32 10.45 -0.59 -12.24
N ALA A 33 11.27 -1.62 -12.00
CA ALA A 33 11.27 -2.34 -10.73
C ALA A 33 11.68 -1.43 -9.56
N LEU A 34 12.71 -0.60 -9.73
CA LEU A 34 13.13 0.39 -8.75
C LEU A 34 12.02 1.42 -8.49
N PHE A 35 11.39 1.93 -9.55
CA PHE A 35 10.30 2.90 -9.43
C PHE A 35 9.12 2.34 -8.65
N ILE A 36 8.68 1.12 -8.97
CA ILE A 36 7.57 0.45 -8.25
C ILE A 36 7.93 0.27 -6.77
N SER A 37 9.13 -0.24 -6.47
CA SER A 37 9.57 -0.48 -5.10
C SER A 37 9.60 0.82 -4.29
N SER A 38 10.19 1.88 -4.82
CA SER A 38 10.25 3.19 -4.18
C SER A 38 8.85 3.80 -3.98
N THR A 39 7.98 3.68 -4.98
CA THR A 39 6.61 4.21 -4.90
C THR A 39 5.77 3.44 -3.88
N LYS A 40 5.94 2.12 -3.77
CA LYS A 40 5.27 1.31 -2.73
C LYS A 40 5.69 1.75 -1.32
N GLU A 41 6.98 1.96 -1.11
CA GLU A 41 7.50 2.41 0.18
C GLU A 41 6.95 3.79 0.55
N GLU A 42 6.95 4.74 -0.38
CA GLU A 42 6.46 6.09 -0.16
C GLU A 42 4.96 6.12 0.12
N ILE A 43 4.13 5.49 -0.73
CA ILE A 43 2.68 5.42 -0.52
C ILE A 43 2.36 4.71 0.80
N GLY A 44 3.04 3.60 1.10
CA GLY A 44 2.87 2.91 2.37
C GLY A 44 3.23 3.78 3.57
N SER A 45 4.30 4.57 3.48
CA SER A 45 4.72 5.50 4.52
C SER A 45 3.70 6.61 4.75
N VAL A 46 3.25 7.25 3.67
CA VAL A 46 2.23 8.33 3.71
C VAL A 46 0.92 7.80 4.28
N THR A 47 0.42 6.66 3.79
CA THR A 47 -0.85 6.10 4.28
C THR A 47 -0.77 5.71 5.75
N ARG A 48 0.33 5.10 6.20
CA ARG A 48 0.54 4.83 7.64
C ARG A 48 0.60 6.11 8.45
N GLY A 49 1.23 7.17 7.92
CA GLY A 49 1.20 8.50 8.54
C GLY A 49 -0.24 9.00 8.73
N TYR A 50 -1.05 8.96 7.68
CA TYR A 50 -2.46 9.33 7.74
C TYR A 50 -3.26 8.50 8.75
N MET A 51 -3.08 7.19 8.76
CA MET A 51 -3.79 6.32 9.71
C MET A 51 -3.45 6.66 11.16
N ARG A 52 -2.17 6.90 11.46
CA ARG A 52 -1.71 7.34 12.77
C ARG A 52 -2.30 8.70 13.16
N ASP A 53 -2.24 9.66 12.25
CA ASP A 53 -2.69 11.02 12.52
C ASP A 53 -4.21 11.06 12.68
N LEU A 54 -4.95 10.25 11.90
CA LEU A 54 -6.40 10.13 12.00
C LEU A 54 -6.82 9.47 13.32
N SER A 55 -6.20 8.33 13.69
CA SER A 55 -6.48 7.66 14.96
C SER A 55 -6.18 8.57 16.16
N ARG A 56 -5.07 9.33 16.08
CA ARG A 56 -4.69 10.30 17.11
C ARG A 56 -5.65 11.49 17.18
N ALA A 57 -6.03 12.06 16.03
CA ALA A 57 -6.92 13.23 16.00
C ALA A 57 -8.28 12.93 16.64
N TYR A 58 -8.91 11.83 16.24
CA TYR A 58 -10.17 11.39 16.84
C TYR A 58 -9.99 10.88 18.27
N GLY A 59 -8.86 10.23 18.56
CA GLY A 59 -8.55 9.79 19.91
C GLY A 59 -8.38 10.93 20.89
N VAL A 60 -7.64 11.99 20.54
CA VAL A 60 -7.49 13.20 21.39
C VAL A 60 -8.82 13.96 21.51
N MET A 61 -9.63 14.00 20.45
CA MET A 61 -10.96 14.60 20.52
C MET A 61 -11.82 13.87 21.56
N LEU A 62 -11.89 12.54 21.47
CA LEU A 62 -12.64 11.71 22.39
C LEU A 62 -12.11 11.79 23.83
N ASP A 63 -10.79 11.89 24.01
CA ASP A 63 -10.16 12.06 25.32
C ASP A 63 -10.59 13.37 25.99
N ASN A 64 -10.63 14.48 25.23
CA ASN A 64 -11.14 15.77 25.73
C ASN A 64 -12.64 15.73 26.06
N GLU A 65 -13.44 14.98 25.29
CA GLU A 65 -14.87 14.80 25.57
C GLU A 65 -15.07 13.92 26.80
N LEU A 66 -14.26 12.89 26.99
CA LEU A 66 -14.27 12.05 28.18
C LEU A 66 -13.99 12.85 29.47
N ASP A 67 -13.03 13.79 29.41
CA ASP A 67 -12.72 14.71 30.52
C ASP A 67 -13.87 15.65 30.85
N THR A 68 -14.71 15.99 29.87
CA THR A 68 -15.80 16.97 30.01
C THR A 68 -17.13 16.32 30.34
N ASP A 69 -17.49 15.26 29.61
CA ASP A 69 -18.82 14.63 29.63
C ASP A 69 -18.79 13.26 30.32
N GLY A 70 -17.61 12.79 30.74
CA GLY A 70 -17.43 11.50 31.41
C GLY A 70 -17.78 10.32 30.47
N ASP A 71 -18.29 9.25 31.08
CA ASP A 71 -18.58 7.98 30.36
C ASP A 71 -19.59 8.12 29.21
N ASP A 72 -20.38 9.21 29.17
CA ASP A 72 -21.32 9.48 28.09
C ASP A 72 -20.61 9.68 26.75
N ALA A 73 -19.36 10.17 26.77
CA ALA A 73 -18.51 10.29 25.57
C ALA A 73 -18.21 8.93 24.91
N LEU A 74 -18.18 7.84 25.68
CA LEU A 74 -17.96 6.47 25.19
C LEU A 74 -19.25 5.74 24.84
N SER A 75 -20.41 6.40 24.90
CA SER A 75 -21.67 5.79 24.51
C SER A 75 -21.71 5.44 23.03
N GLY A 76 -22.32 4.30 22.68
CA GLY A 76 -22.38 3.83 21.29
C GLY A 76 -23.08 4.81 20.35
N GLU A 77 -24.08 5.58 20.84
CA GLU A 77 -24.80 6.60 20.07
C GLU A 77 -23.88 7.79 19.76
N HIS A 78 -23.16 8.27 20.77
CA HIS A 78 -22.21 9.38 20.60
C HIS A 78 -21.07 8.98 19.63
N LEU A 79 -20.44 7.83 19.86
CA LEU A 79 -19.37 7.32 18.99
C LEU A 79 -19.85 7.14 17.54
N ALA A 80 -21.07 6.65 17.34
CA ALA A 80 -21.66 6.54 16.00
C ALA A 80 -21.86 7.90 15.35
N SER A 81 -22.24 8.93 16.11
CA SER A 81 -22.46 10.28 15.60
C SER A 81 -21.20 10.95 15.07
N ILE A 82 -20.05 10.69 15.70
CA ILE A 82 -18.76 11.34 15.36
C ILE A 82 -17.88 10.49 14.43
N LEU A 83 -18.04 9.16 14.41
CA LEU A 83 -17.15 8.24 13.69
C LEU A 83 -17.78 7.63 12.45
N ALA A 84 -19.08 7.78 12.23
CA ALA A 84 -19.74 7.21 11.06
C ALA A 84 -19.18 7.80 9.76
N GLY A 85 -18.72 6.92 8.88
CA GLY A 85 -18.14 7.31 7.59
C GLY A 85 -16.71 7.86 7.65
N VAL A 86 -16.07 7.88 8.81
CA VAL A 86 -14.65 8.24 8.92
C VAL A 86 -13.78 7.16 8.31
N GLN A 87 -12.99 7.56 7.31
CA GLN A 87 -12.10 6.65 6.58
C GLN A 87 -10.88 7.41 6.03
N VAL A 88 -9.87 6.67 5.62
CA VAL A 88 -8.70 7.22 4.91
C VAL A 88 -9.11 7.49 3.46
N GLU A 89 -8.97 8.73 3.01
CA GLU A 89 -9.35 9.11 1.64
C GLU A 89 -8.58 8.28 0.60
N GLY A 90 -9.31 7.72 -0.37
CA GLY A 90 -8.76 6.88 -1.43
C GLY A 90 -8.45 5.43 -1.01
N VAL A 91 -8.80 5.01 0.20
CA VAL A 91 -8.68 3.64 0.71
C VAL A 91 -10.06 3.16 1.16
N GLU A 92 -10.80 2.51 0.27
CA GLU A 92 -12.21 2.15 0.46
C GLU A 92 -12.43 1.15 1.62
N SER A 93 -11.46 0.27 1.85
CA SER A 93 -11.49 -0.71 2.94
C SER A 93 -11.21 -0.13 4.32
N SER A 94 -10.84 1.16 4.39
CA SER A 94 -10.49 1.78 5.67
C SER A 94 -11.73 2.14 6.48
N TYR A 95 -11.62 1.98 7.78
CA TYR A 95 -12.63 2.42 8.75
C TYR A 95 -12.02 2.63 10.12
N ILE A 96 -12.78 3.31 10.96
CA ILE A 96 -12.41 3.56 12.36
C ILE A 96 -13.32 2.76 13.30
N TYR A 97 -12.77 2.30 14.41
CA TYR A 97 -13.51 1.66 15.49
C TYR A 97 -12.87 1.94 16.84
N VAL A 98 -13.63 1.74 17.91
CA VAL A 98 -13.22 2.01 19.28
C VAL A 98 -13.40 0.76 20.13
N VAL A 99 -12.40 0.46 20.94
CA VAL A 99 -12.37 -0.66 21.88
C VAL A 99 -12.09 -0.08 23.27
N SER A 100 -12.80 -0.55 24.29
CA SER A 100 -12.49 -0.19 25.69
C SER A 100 -11.15 -0.77 26.14
N GLY A 101 -10.59 -0.27 27.22
CA GLY A 101 -9.34 -0.77 27.78
C GLY A 101 -9.38 -2.26 28.17
N ASP A 102 -10.57 -2.81 28.45
CA ASP A 102 -10.78 -4.24 28.73
C ASP A 102 -10.93 -5.12 27.46
N GLY A 103 -10.95 -4.50 26.27
CA GLY A 103 -11.04 -5.21 24.99
C GLY A 103 -12.45 -5.35 24.42
N THR A 104 -13.46 -4.73 25.02
CA THR A 104 -14.83 -4.73 24.49
C THR A 104 -14.98 -3.71 23.35
N MET A 105 -15.61 -4.10 22.25
CA MET A 105 -15.88 -3.22 21.11
C MET A 105 -16.95 -2.19 21.47
N LEU A 106 -16.59 -0.92 21.61
CA LEU A 106 -17.52 0.18 21.92
C LEU A 106 -18.21 0.71 20.66
N TYR A 107 -17.47 0.80 19.57
CA TYR A 107 -17.97 1.22 18.26
C TYR A 107 -17.29 0.44 17.14
N HIS A 108 -18.09 0.02 16.16
CA HIS A 108 -17.63 -0.58 14.91
C HIS A 108 -18.64 -0.28 13.80
N PRO A 109 -18.22 -0.02 12.52
CA PRO A 109 -19.16 0.18 11.41
C PRO A 109 -20.11 -1.00 11.19
N THR A 110 -19.66 -2.22 11.54
CA THR A 110 -20.50 -3.43 11.54
C THR A 110 -21.12 -3.60 12.93
N ALA A 111 -22.40 -3.31 13.05
CA ALA A 111 -23.12 -3.29 14.33
C ALA A 111 -23.01 -4.61 15.13
N ASP A 112 -22.96 -5.75 14.44
CA ASP A 112 -22.87 -7.08 15.08
C ASP A 112 -21.57 -7.31 15.85
N LYS A 113 -20.56 -6.44 15.68
CA LYS A 113 -19.30 -6.50 16.42
C LYS A 113 -19.33 -5.71 17.72
N ILE A 114 -20.25 -4.76 17.89
CA ILE A 114 -20.37 -3.93 19.09
C ILE A 114 -20.74 -4.79 20.30
N GLY A 115 -20.10 -4.54 21.44
CA GLY A 115 -20.28 -5.29 22.68
C GLY A 115 -19.55 -6.65 22.72
N LYS A 116 -18.84 -7.03 21.67
CA LYS A 116 -18.04 -8.26 21.62
C LYS A 116 -16.57 -7.97 21.90
N PRO A 117 -15.81 -8.97 22.37
CA PRO A 117 -14.37 -8.85 22.48
C PRO A 117 -13.71 -8.59 21.13
N VAL A 118 -12.65 -7.79 21.10
CA VAL A 118 -11.83 -7.58 19.90
C VAL A 118 -11.12 -8.88 19.49
N GLU A 119 -11.20 -9.23 18.22
CA GLU A 119 -10.69 -10.51 17.70
C GLU A 119 -9.30 -10.38 17.05
N ASN A 120 -8.97 -9.20 16.49
CA ASN A 120 -7.71 -9.05 15.78
C ASN A 120 -6.50 -8.96 16.73
N LYS A 121 -5.40 -9.60 16.30
CA LYS A 121 -4.21 -9.76 17.13
C LYS A 121 -3.55 -8.43 17.50
N ALA A 122 -3.53 -7.45 16.62
CA ALA A 122 -2.87 -6.16 16.88
C ALA A 122 -3.47 -5.44 18.09
N VAL A 123 -4.80 -5.39 18.17
CA VAL A 123 -5.50 -4.71 19.27
C VAL A 123 -5.61 -5.59 20.49
N SER A 124 -5.80 -6.91 20.34
CA SER A 124 -5.80 -7.81 21.50
C SER A 124 -4.45 -7.86 22.21
N ASP A 125 -3.34 -7.72 21.49
CA ASP A 125 -2.00 -7.58 22.08
C ASP A 125 -1.87 -6.24 22.85
N ALA A 126 -2.47 -5.14 22.35
CA ALA A 126 -2.52 -3.85 23.05
C ALA A 126 -3.34 -3.97 24.35
N VAL A 127 -4.53 -4.57 24.28
CA VAL A 127 -5.37 -4.86 25.49
C VAL A 127 -4.61 -5.71 26.51
N ALA A 128 -3.88 -6.74 26.04
CA ALA A 128 -3.09 -7.58 26.95
C ALA A 128 -1.94 -6.82 27.64
N LYS A 129 -1.35 -5.82 26.99
CA LYS A 129 -0.36 -4.91 27.61
C LYS A 129 -1.02 -4.02 28.65
N ILE A 130 -2.17 -3.40 28.31
CA ILE A 130 -2.96 -2.57 29.25
C ILE A 130 -3.30 -3.35 30.50
N ALA A 131 -3.79 -4.59 30.37
CA ALA A 131 -4.13 -5.45 31.50
C ALA A 131 -2.94 -5.76 32.43
N LYS A 132 -1.71 -5.65 31.93
CA LYS A 132 -0.48 -5.79 32.73
C LYS A 132 0.03 -4.47 33.29
N GLY A 133 -0.64 -3.36 33.02
CA GLY A 133 -0.19 -2.02 33.38
C GLY A 133 1.00 -1.53 32.52
N GLU A 134 1.21 -2.12 31.37
CA GLU A 134 2.26 -1.71 30.43
C GLU A 134 1.73 -0.58 29.54
N LYS A 135 2.61 0.39 29.20
CA LYS A 135 2.25 1.45 28.27
C LYS A 135 2.19 0.92 26.85
N VAL A 136 1.13 1.29 26.14
CA VAL A 136 0.98 0.99 24.71
C VAL A 136 1.41 2.23 23.91
N GLU A 137 2.32 2.03 22.96
CA GLU A 137 2.75 3.09 22.05
C GLU A 137 1.70 3.34 20.96
N ASN A 138 1.52 4.64 20.60
CA ASN A 138 0.67 5.03 19.49
C ASN A 138 1.40 4.80 18.17
N GLU A 139 1.12 3.68 17.52
CA GLU A 139 1.85 3.20 16.35
C GLU A 139 0.93 2.70 15.23
N VAL A 140 1.51 2.47 14.07
CA VAL A 140 0.83 1.74 12.99
C VAL A 140 1.47 0.38 12.84
N VAL A 141 0.68 -0.66 13.05
CA VAL A 141 1.12 -2.06 12.95
C VAL A 141 0.54 -2.74 11.73
N LYS A 142 1.30 -3.65 11.14
CA LYS A 142 0.81 -4.59 10.14
C LYS A 142 0.41 -5.89 10.83
N TYR A 143 -0.77 -6.40 10.53
CA TYR A 143 -1.28 -7.65 11.09
C TYR A 143 -2.06 -8.43 10.05
N GLU A 144 -2.28 -9.72 10.30
CA GLU A 144 -3.14 -10.58 9.50
C GLU A 144 -4.48 -10.76 10.23
N PHE A 145 -5.58 -10.65 9.48
CA PHE A 145 -6.91 -10.91 9.99
C PHE A 145 -7.77 -11.58 8.92
N GLU A 146 -8.37 -12.74 9.22
CA GLU A 146 -9.19 -13.54 8.29
C GLU A 146 -8.47 -13.85 6.96
N GLY A 147 -7.15 -14.08 7.01
CA GLY A 147 -6.33 -14.41 5.84
C GLY A 147 -5.95 -13.20 4.97
N ALA A 148 -6.24 -11.99 5.39
CA ALA A 148 -5.85 -10.75 4.73
C ALA A 148 -4.85 -9.96 5.58
N ASP A 149 -3.82 -9.41 4.92
CA ASP A 149 -2.91 -8.44 5.52
C ASP A 149 -3.61 -7.09 5.69
N LYS A 150 -3.51 -6.50 6.87
CA LYS A 150 -4.09 -5.20 7.21
C LYS A 150 -3.08 -4.30 7.92
N TYR A 151 -3.34 -3.01 7.89
CA TYR A 151 -2.73 -2.03 8.78
C TYR A 151 -3.72 -1.61 9.86
N ALA A 152 -3.22 -1.31 11.06
CA ALA A 152 -3.96 -0.66 12.14
C ALA A 152 -3.14 0.51 12.69
N GLY A 153 -3.66 1.73 12.58
CA GLY A 153 -3.19 2.89 13.33
C GLY A 153 -3.87 2.90 14.68
N ILE A 154 -3.10 2.76 15.74
CA ILE A 154 -3.58 2.60 17.11
C ILE A 154 -3.27 3.87 17.89
N TYR A 155 -4.26 4.40 18.58
CA TYR A 155 -4.12 5.42 19.60
C TYR A 155 -4.71 4.90 20.90
N VAL A 156 -4.00 5.08 21.98
CA VAL A 156 -4.44 4.77 23.34
C VAL A 156 -4.28 6.04 24.17
N ASN A 157 -5.32 6.43 24.89
CA ASN A 157 -5.25 7.59 25.78
C ASN A 157 -4.38 7.30 27.01
N ASP A 158 -3.95 8.34 27.72
CA ASP A 158 -3.02 8.20 28.84
C ASP A 158 -3.61 7.39 30.02
N THR A 159 -4.92 7.44 30.22
CA THR A 159 -5.63 6.65 31.24
C THR A 159 -5.91 5.22 30.80
N GLN A 160 -5.72 4.91 29.51
CA GLN A 160 -5.95 3.59 28.90
C GLN A 160 -7.41 3.11 28.97
N ASP A 161 -8.36 4.05 28.98
CA ASP A 161 -9.80 3.75 29.04
C ASP A 161 -10.32 3.22 27.71
N PHE A 162 -9.72 3.68 26.60
CA PHE A 162 -10.12 3.25 25.28
C PHE A 162 -8.91 3.16 24.30
N ILE A 163 -9.14 2.41 23.24
CA ILE A 163 -8.23 2.26 22.09
C ILE A 163 -8.99 2.71 20.84
N MET A 164 -8.51 3.77 20.21
CA MET A 164 -9.00 4.23 18.91
C MET A 164 -8.19 3.58 17.80
N VAL A 165 -8.84 2.96 16.84
CA VAL A 165 -8.18 2.21 15.78
C VAL A 165 -8.68 2.63 14.42
N VAL A 166 -7.75 3.01 13.53
CA VAL A 166 -8.01 3.15 12.09
C VAL A 166 -7.40 1.96 11.38
N THR A 167 -8.20 1.19 10.66
CA THR A 167 -7.72 0.01 9.93
C THR A 167 -7.95 0.13 8.44
N ALA A 168 -7.12 -0.58 7.65
CA ALA A 168 -7.24 -0.66 6.19
C ALA A 168 -6.61 -1.96 5.67
N ASP A 169 -7.14 -2.49 4.58
CA ASP A 169 -6.56 -3.63 3.88
C ASP A 169 -5.27 -3.23 3.18
N TYR A 170 -4.20 -4.02 3.41
CA TYR A 170 -2.92 -3.81 2.75
C TYR A 170 -3.05 -3.71 1.23
N ASP A 171 -3.83 -4.60 0.66
CA ASP A 171 -4.05 -4.66 -0.78
C ASP A 171 -4.77 -3.44 -1.34
N ASP A 172 -5.66 -2.84 -0.56
CA ASP A 172 -6.36 -1.63 -0.98
C ASP A 172 -5.47 -0.40 -0.92
N VAL A 173 -4.66 -0.27 0.14
CA VAL A 173 -3.64 0.79 0.26
C VAL A 173 -2.74 0.84 -0.99
N PHE A 174 -2.40 -0.30 -1.56
CA PHE A 174 -1.55 -0.39 -2.76
C PHE A 174 -2.31 -0.59 -4.07
N SER A 175 -3.64 -0.47 -4.07
CA SER A 175 -4.48 -0.69 -5.26
C SER A 175 -4.11 0.22 -6.43
N SER A 176 -3.78 1.48 -6.16
CA SER A 176 -3.36 2.45 -7.17
C SER A 176 -2.05 2.05 -7.86
N ILE A 177 -1.11 1.45 -7.12
CA ILE A 177 0.17 0.97 -7.68
C ILE A 177 -0.08 -0.24 -8.58
N ARG A 178 -0.96 -1.16 -8.20
CA ARG A 178 -1.31 -2.32 -9.06
C ARG A 178 -1.88 -1.88 -10.41
N LYS A 179 -2.67 -0.79 -10.45
CA LYS A 179 -3.14 -0.20 -11.70
C LYS A 179 -2.00 0.33 -12.57
N VAL A 180 -0.94 0.87 -11.95
CA VAL A 180 0.26 1.34 -12.65
C VAL A 180 1.10 0.15 -13.11
N GLU A 181 1.29 -0.88 -12.29
CA GLU A 181 1.99 -2.13 -12.66
C GLU A 181 1.41 -2.74 -13.93
N GLY A 182 0.08 -2.78 -14.08
CA GLY A 182 -0.56 -3.26 -15.30
C GLY A 182 -0.23 -2.47 -16.57
N LYS A 183 0.13 -1.18 -16.44
CA LYS A 183 0.50 -0.32 -17.58
C LYS A 183 1.99 -0.43 -17.94
N ILE A 184 2.83 -0.90 -17.02
CA ILE A 184 4.29 -0.99 -17.25
C ILE A 184 4.61 -1.94 -18.41
N GLY A 185 3.89 -3.06 -18.53
CA GLY A 185 4.07 -3.97 -19.68
C GLY A 185 3.89 -3.29 -21.03
N ILE A 186 2.95 -2.35 -21.12
CA ILE A 186 2.70 -1.56 -22.34
C ILE A 186 3.87 -0.59 -22.58
N ILE A 187 4.38 0.05 -21.53
CA ILE A 187 5.51 1.00 -21.64
C ILE A 187 6.76 0.28 -22.11
N VAL A 188 7.08 -0.88 -21.54
CA VAL A 188 8.25 -1.71 -21.96
C VAL A 188 8.09 -2.18 -23.40
N LEU A 189 6.89 -2.54 -23.82
CA LEU A 189 6.61 -2.93 -25.22
C LEU A 189 6.82 -1.77 -26.18
N LEU A 190 6.38 -0.56 -25.84
CA LEU A 190 6.61 0.65 -26.63
C LEU A 190 8.10 1.02 -26.70
N GLU A 191 8.83 0.90 -25.59
CA GLU A 191 10.28 1.09 -25.54
C GLU A 191 11.00 0.14 -26.51
N LEU A 192 10.68 -1.15 -26.47
CA LEU A 192 11.24 -2.14 -27.39
C LEU A 192 10.93 -1.82 -28.85
N LEU A 193 9.73 -1.39 -29.17
CA LEU A 193 9.32 -0.99 -30.51
C LEU A 193 10.15 0.20 -31.02
N ILE A 194 10.37 1.20 -30.17
CA ILE A 194 11.20 2.38 -30.48
C ILE A 194 12.64 1.95 -30.70
N VAL A 195 13.22 1.13 -29.83
CA VAL A 195 14.59 0.65 -29.93
C VAL A 195 14.81 -0.15 -31.22
N VAL A 196 13.90 -1.05 -31.56
CA VAL A 196 13.95 -1.84 -32.81
C VAL A 196 13.84 -0.93 -34.02
N THR A 197 12.97 0.07 -34.01
CA THR A 197 12.78 0.99 -35.12
C THR A 197 14.03 1.84 -35.36
N ILE A 198 14.52 2.49 -34.30
CA ILE A 198 15.73 3.33 -34.37
C ILE A 198 16.97 2.48 -34.73
N GLY A 199 17.12 1.34 -34.03
CA GLY A 199 18.23 0.43 -34.28
C GLY A 199 18.25 -0.13 -35.72
N SER A 200 17.06 -0.41 -36.28
CA SER A 200 16.94 -0.81 -37.69
C SER A 200 17.38 0.29 -38.67
N ALA A 201 16.97 1.54 -38.40
CA ALA A 201 17.40 2.69 -39.19
C ALA A 201 18.92 2.89 -39.11
N PHE A 202 19.51 2.87 -37.91
CA PHE A 202 20.98 2.95 -37.74
C PHE A 202 21.71 1.81 -38.40
N ALA A 203 21.25 0.56 -38.23
CA ALA A 203 21.85 -0.59 -38.88
C ALA A 203 21.80 -0.49 -40.41
N HIS A 204 20.76 0.13 -40.99
CA HIS A 204 20.66 0.37 -42.42
C HIS A 204 21.67 1.42 -42.90
N ILE A 205 21.84 2.51 -42.16
CA ILE A 205 22.74 3.62 -42.50
C ILE A 205 24.23 3.19 -42.40
N ILE A 206 24.59 2.46 -41.31
CA ILE A 206 26.00 2.16 -41.02
C ILE A 206 26.46 0.90 -41.75
N VAL A 207 25.65 -0.16 -41.83
CA VAL A 207 26.10 -1.46 -42.37
C VAL A 207 25.95 -1.57 -43.89
N LYS A 208 25.08 -0.76 -44.50
CA LYS A 208 24.92 -0.77 -45.97
C LYS A 208 26.19 -0.35 -46.74
N PRO A 209 26.89 0.75 -46.35
CA PRO A 209 28.12 1.14 -47.05
C PRO A 209 29.34 0.27 -46.76
N MET A 210 29.30 -0.61 -45.75
CA MET A 210 30.41 -1.53 -45.45
C MET A 210 30.40 -2.83 -46.31
N ASN A 211 29.32 -3.07 -47.04
CA ASN A 211 29.16 -4.25 -47.91
C ASN A 211 29.25 -3.91 -49.42
N GLU A 212 29.54 -2.64 -49.78
CA GLU A 212 29.92 -2.18 -51.11
C GLU A 212 31.45 -2.02 -51.21
#